data_37efe3c68805a90f752e0bb26782c943
#
_entry.id   37efe3c68805a90f752e0bb26782c943
#
_cell.length_a   1.000
_cell.length_b   1.000
_cell.length_c   1.000
_cell.angle_alpha   90.00
_cell.angle_beta   90.00
_cell.angle_gamma   90.00
#
_symmetry.space_group_name_H-M   'P 1'
#
loop_
_entity.id
_entity.type
_entity.pdbx_description
1 polymer ?
#
loop_
_entity_poly.entity_id
_entity_poly.type
_entity_poly.pdbx_seq_one_letter_code
_entity_poly.pdbx_strand_id
1 'polypeptide(L)'
;MSNEPKRLSASKESSNAGALDSRSLKKFKEAANNNKELLGEEVVEAMILQIDRIADLDKDIKHVEELLKKVTMQDPRAQPMLDIPCVGLQTVSRLCAIMGDIKDFETPRSFVAFIGLVPKNMISGNKTTTPSGYEQVGQGKVNRRGDKMARSLIIQCASSMYMNFHKDNFPECALKDWIQKQKDAHKPYGKIMVSLAAKLLRIIYAVLKHGEAFSYEKAGISRSALAALLRD
;
A
#
# COMPACT_ATOMS: atom_id res chain seq x y z
N MET A 1 0.44 -48.52 -0.77
CA MET A 1 -0.03 -47.58 -1.82
C MET A 1 -0.14 -46.21 -1.18
N SER A 2 0.93 -45.45 -1.30
CA SER A 2 1.15 -44.17 -0.66
C SER A 2 0.58 -43.07 -1.54
N ASN A 3 -0.39 -42.33 -1.02
CA ASN A 3 -0.99 -41.17 -1.65
C ASN A 3 -0.22 -39.92 -1.20
N GLU A 4 0.72 -39.47 -2.00
CA GLU A 4 1.34 -38.15 -1.83
C GLU A 4 0.38 -37.06 -2.30
N PRO A 5 0.13 -36.01 -1.49
CA PRO A 5 -0.63 -34.86 -1.97
C PRO A 5 0.24 -34.01 -2.91
N LYS A 6 -0.21 -33.84 -4.14
CA LYS A 6 0.36 -32.92 -5.13
C LYS A 6 0.48 -31.52 -4.52
N ARG A 7 1.71 -31.07 -4.37
CA ARG A 7 2.03 -29.66 -4.11
C ARG A 7 1.51 -28.81 -5.26
N LEU A 8 0.42 -28.10 -5.03
CA LEU A 8 0.05 -26.98 -5.90
C LEU A 8 1.15 -25.91 -5.79
N SER A 9 1.87 -25.72 -6.86
CA SER A 9 2.76 -24.58 -7.04
C SER A 9 1.92 -23.31 -6.90
N ALA A 10 2.16 -22.56 -5.83
CA ALA A 10 1.59 -21.23 -5.66
C ALA A 10 2.09 -20.36 -6.80
N SER A 11 1.21 -20.08 -7.74
CA SER A 11 1.42 -19.14 -8.82
C SER A 11 1.68 -17.75 -8.21
N LYS A 12 2.81 -17.16 -8.58
CA LYS A 12 3.15 -15.75 -8.38
C LYS A 12 2.23 -14.87 -9.26
N GLU A 13 0.94 -14.89 -8.98
CA GLU A 13 -0.05 -14.06 -9.67
C GLU A 13 -0.76 -13.16 -8.67
N SER A 14 -0.09 -12.09 -8.21
CA SER A 14 -0.83 -10.92 -7.73
C SER A 14 0.10 -9.73 -7.51
N SER A 15 0.44 -9.03 -8.60
CA SER A 15 0.80 -7.60 -8.50
C SER A 15 0.71 -6.83 -9.82
N ASN A 16 -0.03 -7.30 -10.80
CA ASN A 16 -0.22 -6.55 -12.05
C ASN A 16 -1.70 -6.50 -12.46
N ALA A 17 -2.55 -5.92 -11.62
CA ALA A 17 -3.90 -5.55 -12.01
C ALA A 17 -3.87 -4.32 -12.93
N GLY A 18 -3.29 -4.43 -14.13
CA GLY A 18 -3.22 -3.34 -15.11
C GLY A 18 -2.29 -3.59 -16.28
N ALA A 19 -1.29 -4.44 -16.16
CA ALA A 19 -0.44 -4.80 -17.29
C ALA A 19 -1.11 -5.94 -18.08
N LEU A 20 -1.41 -5.70 -19.34
CA LEU A 20 -1.83 -6.76 -20.26
C LEU A 20 -0.66 -7.74 -20.39
N ASP A 21 -0.84 -8.97 -19.90
CA ASP A 21 0.16 -10.03 -20.03
C ASP A 21 0.54 -10.20 -21.52
N SER A 22 1.81 -10.48 -21.78
CA SER A 22 2.35 -10.69 -23.15
C SER A 22 1.56 -11.74 -23.96
N ARG A 23 0.95 -12.72 -23.27
CA ARG A 23 0.03 -13.69 -23.89
C ARG A 23 -1.27 -13.04 -24.34
N SER A 24 -1.81 -12.12 -23.54
CA SER A 24 -3.02 -11.37 -23.88
C SER A 24 -2.78 -10.47 -25.08
N LEU A 25 -1.64 -9.78 -25.14
CA LEU A 25 -1.25 -8.94 -26.26
C LEU A 25 -1.13 -9.73 -27.56
N LYS A 26 -0.55 -10.95 -27.52
CA LYS A 26 -0.49 -11.84 -28.68
C LYS A 26 -1.88 -12.26 -29.15
N LYS A 27 -2.76 -12.67 -28.23
CA LYS A 27 -4.16 -13.02 -28.55
C LYS A 27 -4.91 -11.85 -29.19
N PHE A 28 -4.71 -10.63 -28.71
CA PHE A 28 -5.31 -9.44 -29.32
C PHE A 28 -4.80 -9.18 -30.73
N LYS A 29 -3.50 -9.37 -31.00
CA LYS A 29 -2.96 -9.28 -32.37
C LYS A 29 -3.54 -10.33 -33.31
N GLU A 30 -3.63 -11.57 -32.84
CA GLU A 30 -4.23 -12.66 -33.63
C GLU A 30 -5.70 -12.39 -33.91
N ALA A 31 -6.46 -11.94 -32.90
CA ALA A 31 -7.87 -11.57 -33.05
C ALA A 31 -8.06 -10.40 -34.03
N ALA A 32 -7.21 -9.38 -33.97
CA ALA A 32 -7.26 -8.26 -34.91
C ALA A 32 -6.99 -8.72 -36.35
N ASN A 33 -5.97 -9.54 -36.55
CA ASN A 33 -5.65 -10.09 -37.87
C ASN A 33 -6.76 -10.99 -38.43
N ASN A 34 -7.37 -11.84 -37.62
CA ASN A 34 -8.46 -12.74 -38.02
C ASN A 34 -9.75 -11.99 -38.40
N ASN A 35 -9.92 -10.76 -37.95
CA ASN A 35 -11.07 -9.92 -38.24
C ASN A 35 -10.74 -8.79 -39.25
N LYS A 36 -9.66 -8.91 -40.01
CA LYS A 36 -9.18 -7.88 -40.95
C LYS A 36 -10.22 -7.49 -41.99
N GLU A 37 -10.97 -8.46 -42.52
CA GLU A 37 -12.03 -8.21 -43.51
C GLU A 37 -13.20 -7.36 -42.91
N LEU A 38 -13.46 -7.52 -41.62
CA LEU A 38 -14.57 -6.85 -40.93
C LEU A 38 -14.18 -5.45 -40.44
N LEU A 39 -12.94 -5.28 -39.99
CA LEU A 39 -12.43 -4.05 -39.38
C LEU A 39 -11.80 -3.09 -40.41
N GLY A 40 -11.35 -3.60 -41.52
CA GLY A 40 -10.53 -2.86 -42.47
C GLY A 40 -9.03 -2.91 -42.13
N GLU A 41 -8.21 -2.86 -43.15
CA GLU A 41 -6.75 -3.03 -43.07
C GLU A 41 -6.09 -1.94 -42.22
N GLU A 42 -6.46 -0.69 -42.42
CA GLU A 42 -5.91 0.49 -41.73
C GLU A 42 -6.20 0.44 -40.24
N VAL A 43 -7.38 -0.02 -39.83
CA VAL A 43 -7.78 -0.15 -38.45
C VAL A 43 -6.96 -1.23 -37.75
N VAL A 44 -6.78 -2.37 -38.40
CA VAL A 44 -5.97 -3.49 -37.90
C VAL A 44 -4.51 -3.06 -37.71
N GLU A 45 -3.93 -2.35 -38.69
CA GLU A 45 -2.59 -1.81 -38.60
C GLU A 45 -2.43 -0.85 -37.42
N ALA A 46 -3.37 0.08 -37.26
CA ALA A 46 -3.39 1.00 -36.12
C ALA A 46 -3.49 0.26 -34.78
N MET A 47 -4.30 -0.78 -34.67
CA MET A 47 -4.42 -1.62 -33.47
C MET A 47 -3.11 -2.33 -33.15
N ILE A 48 -2.47 -2.95 -34.16
CA ILE A 48 -1.19 -3.64 -33.98
C ILE A 48 -0.12 -2.67 -33.48
N LEU A 49 -0.04 -1.47 -34.05
CA LEU A 49 0.89 -0.44 -33.65
C LEU A 49 0.72 -0.05 -32.16
N GLN A 50 -0.53 0.08 -31.69
CA GLN A 50 -0.79 0.40 -30.27
C GLN A 50 -0.42 -0.77 -29.35
N ILE A 51 -0.67 -2.01 -29.78
CA ILE A 51 -0.29 -3.19 -29.01
C ILE A 51 1.23 -3.29 -28.88
N ASP A 52 1.98 -3.03 -29.95
CA ASP A 52 3.45 -3.02 -29.91
C ASP A 52 3.97 -1.92 -28.99
N ARG A 53 3.38 -0.73 -29.05
CA ARG A 53 3.73 0.36 -28.15
C ARG A 53 3.49 0.03 -26.67
N ILE A 54 2.39 -0.67 -26.36
CA ILE A 54 2.14 -1.16 -24.98
C ILE A 54 3.24 -2.13 -24.56
N ALA A 55 3.62 -3.07 -25.42
CA ALA A 55 4.67 -4.03 -25.11
C ALA A 55 6.04 -3.39 -24.89
N ASP A 56 6.36 -2.33 -25.63
CA ASP A 56 7.61 -1.57 -25.44
C ASP A 56 7.58 -0.75 -24.14
N LEU A 57 6.46 -0.09 -23.84
CA LEU A 57 6.28 0.61 -22.58
C LEU A 57 6.42 -0.32 -21.36
N ASP A 58 5.93 -1.56 -21.45
CA ASP A 58 6.12 -2.55 -20.38
C ASP A 58 7.59 -2.92 -20.17
N LYS A 59 8.40 -2.97 -21.24
CA LYS A 59 9.86 -3.17 -21.13
C LYS A 59 10.53 -1.98 -20.45
N ASP A 60 10.15 -0.77 -20.87
CA ASP A 60 10.69 0.47 -20.30
C ASP A 60 10.35 0.59 -18.82
N ILE A 61 9.11 0.28 -18.43
CA ILE A 61 8.68 0.26 -17.02
C ILE A 61 9.54 -0.71 -16.21
N LYS A 62 9.75 -1.94 -16.68
CA LYS A 62 10.59 -2.93 -15.99
C LYS A 62 12.03 -2.43 -15.83
N HIS A 63 12.59 -1.83 -16.89
CA HIS A 63 13.93 -1.27 -16.84
C HIS A 63 14.05 -0.16 -15.80
N VAL A 64 13.08 0.77 -15.78
CA VAL A 64 13.04 1.85 -14.79
C VAL A 64 12.84 1.31 -13.37
N GLU A 65 12.03 0.29 -13.17
CA GLU A 65 11.85 -0.38 -11.88
C GLU A 65 13.14 -1.02 -11.39
N GLU A 66 13.94 -1.63 -12.27
CA GLU A 66 15.26 -2.16 -11.92
C GLU A 66 16.24 -1.07 -11.50
N LEU A 67 16.26 0.05 -12.22
CA LEU A 67 17.08 1.21 -11.85
C LEU A 67 16.63 1.79 -10.52
N LEU A 68 15.32 1.95 -10.31
CA LEU A 68 14.75 2.41 -9.06
C LEU A 68 15.16 1.51 -7.89
N LYS A 69 15.10 0.19 -8.10
CA LYS A 69 15.54 -0.79 -7.10
C LYS A 69 17.01 -0.60 -6.75
N LYS A 70 17.89 -0.46 -7.75
CA LYS A 70 19.34 -0.26 -7.51
C LYS A 70 19.60 1.00 -6.68
N VAL A 71 18.94 2.12 -7.03
CA VAL A 71 19.12 3.39 -6.31
C VAL A 71 18.52 3.30 -4.90
N THR A 72 17.33 2.74 -4.76
CA THR A 72 16.66 2.64 -3.46
C THR A 72 17.44 1.76 -2.49
N MET A 73 18.03 0.65 -2.96
CA MET A 73 18.79 -0.27 -2.12
C MET A 73 20.15 0.29 -1.65
N GLN A 74 20.59 1.43 -2.18
CA GLN A 74 21.76 2.17 -1.65
C GLN A 74 21.42 2.90 -0.34
N ASP A 75 20.13 3.14 -0.08
CA ASP A 75 19.69 3.76 1.17
C ASP A 75 19.54 2.68 2.28
N PRO A 76 20.28 2.78 3.39
CA PRO A 76 20.23 1.80 4.47
C PRO A 76 18.83 1.67 5.12
N ARG A 77 17.98 2.68 4.94
CA ARG A 77 16.60 2.69 5.43
C ARG A 77 15.66 1.82 4.59
N ALA A 78 16.06 1.46 3.36
CA ALA A 78 15.19 0.80 2.40
C ALA A 78 14.86 -0.64 2.82
N GLN A 79 15.86 -1.43 3.17
CA GLN A 79 15.67 -2.84 3.50
C GLN A 79 14.72 -3.03 4.71
N PRO A 80 14.90 -2.34 5.85
CA PRO A 80 13.97 -2.47 6.98
C PRO A 80 12.52 -2.11 6.64
N MET A 81 12.29 -1.19 5.70
CA MET A 81 10.94 -0.84 5.25
C MET A 81 10.35 -1.88 4.29
N LEU A 82 11.19 -2.49 3.42
CA LEU A 82 10.76 -3.54 2.49
C LEU A 82 10.38 -4.83 3.20
N ASP A 83 10.94 -5.08 4.38
CA ASP A 83 10.59 -6.24 5.22
C ASP A 83 9.18 -6.13 5.83
N ILE A 84 8.57 -4.95 5.78
CA ILE A 84 7.20 -4.74 6.24
C ILE A 84 6.21 -5.25 5.17
N PRO A 85 5.28 -6.15 5.52
CA PRO A 85 4.34 -6.73 4.57
C PRO A 85 3.53 -5.66 3.83
N CYS A 86 3.32 -5.89 2.54
CA CYS A 86 2.57 -5.00 1.64
C CYS A 86 3.20 -3.63 1.42
N VAL A 87 4.41 -3.37 1.92
CA VAL A 87 5.17 -2.15 1.61
C VAL A 87 6.09 -2.44 0.43
N GLY A 88 5.78 -1.87 -0.72
CA GLY A 88 6.50 -2.12 -1.97
C GLY A 88 7.62 -1.11 -2.24
N LEU A 89 8.47 -1.44 -3.22
CA LEU A 89 9.62 -0.64 -3.62
C LEU A 89 9.27 0.83 -3.93
N GLN A 90 8.19 1.08 -4.65
CA GLN A 90 7.76 2.44 -4.99
C GLN A 90 7.44 3.27 -3.74
N THR A 91 6.80 2.65 -2.73
CA THR A 91 6.49 3.30 -1.46
C THR A 91 7.77 3.63 -0.69
N VAL A 92 8.68 2.67 -0.60
CA VAL A 92 9.96 2.82 0.09
C VAL A 92 10.80 3.91 -0.57
N SER A 93 10.97 3.84 -1.89
CA SER A 93 11.70 4.85 -2.66
C SER A 93 11.14 6.26 -2.44
N ARG A 94 9.80 6.40 -2.48
CA ARG A 94 9.17 7.70 -2.25
C ARG A 94 9.39 8.21 -0.83
N LEU A 95 9.26 7.33 0.17
CA LEU A 95 9.51 7.70 1.56
C LEU A 95 10.97 8.09 1.79
N CYS A 96 11.93 7.34 1.28
CA CYS A 96 13.36 7.70 1.34
C CYS A 96 13.64 9.07 0.73
N ALA A 97 13.00 9.38 -0.41
CA ALA A 97 13.20 10.64 -1.12
C ALA A 97 12.66 11.87 -0.39
N ILE A 98 11.55 11.74 0.34
CA ILE A 98 10.90 12.89 1.01
C ILE A 98 11.24 13.02 2.50
N MET A 99 11.61 11.91 3.13
CA MET A 99 11.92 11.84 4.54
C MET A 99 13.40 12.10 4.75
N GLY A 100 13.73 13.14 5.49
CA GLY A 100 15.10 13.38 5.97
C GLY A 100 15.54 12.29 6.98
N ASP A 101 16.11 12.66 8.09
CA ASP A 101 16.38 11.71 9.18
C ASP A 101 15.09 11.43 9.95
N ILE A 102 14.80 10.15 10.22
CA ILE A 102 13.66 9.74 11.05
C ILE A 102 13.75 10.32 12.47
N LYS A 103 14.95 10.65 12.92
CA LYS A 103 15.20 11.26 14.22
C LYS A 103 14.65 12.68 14.35
N ASP A 104 14.43 13.37 13.22
CA ASP A 104 13.83 14.71 13.20
C ASP A 104 12.35 14.68 13.61
N PHE A 105 11.74 13.51 13.58
CA PHE A 105 10.38 13.33 14.08
C PHE A 105 10.40 12.87 15.54
N GLU A 106 9.93 13.74 16.44
CA GLU A 106 9.87 13.43 17.89
C GLU A 106 8.94 12.24 18.17
N THR A 107 7.82 12.17 17.46
CA THR A 107 6.76 11.18 17.71
C THR A 107 6.30 10.49 16.41
N PRO A 108 5.76 9.26 16.51
CA PRO A 108 5.11 8.62 15.36
C PRO A 108 3.97 9.45 14.79
N ARG A 109 3.30 10.27 15.62
CA ARG A 109 2.20 11.13 15.20
C ARG A 109 2.69 12.28 14.33
N SER A 110 3.85 12.86 14.64
CA SER A 110 4.45 13.92 13.80
C SER A 110 4.84 13.40 12.43
N PHE A 111 5.36 12.17 12.33
CA PHE A 111 5.65 11.52 11.06
C PHE A 111 4.36 11.25 10.23
N VAL A 112 3.30 10.75 10.87
CA VAL A 112 1.98 10.56 10.21
C VAL A 112 1.39 11.91 9.75
N ALA A 113 1.61 12.99 10.53
CA ALA A 113 1.18 14.34 10.19
C ALA A 113 1.94 14.90 8.98
N PHE A 114 3.24 14.63 8.88
CA PHE A 114 4.08 15.00 7.75
C PHE A 114 3.55 14.42 6.43
N ILE A 115 3.09 13.17 6.42
CA ILE A 115 2.44 12.55 5.26
C ILE A 115 1.01 13.06 5.06
N GLY A 116 0.41 13.71 6.06
CA GLY A 116 -0.93 14.29 5.99
C GLY A 116 -2.07 13.27 6.21
N LEU A 117 -1.84 12.24 7.03
CA LEU A 117 -2.83 11.22 7.39
C LEU A 117 -3.41 11.40 8.80
N VAL A 118 -3.27 12.60 9.39
CA VAL A 118 -3.93 12.95 10.65
C VAL A 118 -5.26 13.65 10.40
N PRO A 119 -6.25 13.48 11.29
CA PRO A 119 -7.47 14.27 11.24
C PRO A 119 -7.16 15.76 11.43
N LYS A 120 -7.88 16.63 10.74
CA LYS A 120 -7.86 18.07 11.05
C LYS A 120 -8.51 18.26 12.42
N ASN A 121 -7.81 18.89 13.32
CA ASN A 121 -8.43 19.38 14.54
C ASN A 121 -9.27 20.61 14.19
N MET A 122 -10.57 20.48 14.19
CA MET A 122 -11.51 21.61 14.09
C MET A 122 -11.78 22.14 15.50
N ILE A 123 -10.72 22.59 16.18
CA ILE A 123 -10.84 23.33 17.42
C ILE A 123 -10.78 24.82 17.04
N SER A 124 -11.89 25.34 16.56
CA SER A 124 -12.16 26.77 16.68
C SER A 124 -13.10 26.93 17.88
N GLY A 125 -12.79 27.86 18.77
CA GLY A 125 -13.57 28.11 19.98
C GLY A 125 -15.02 28.57 19.74
N ASN A 126 -15.52 28.58 18.53
CA ASN A 126 -16.91 28.79 18.17
C ASN A 126 -17.54 27.45 17.80
N LYS A 127 -18.54 27.06 18.54
CA LYS A 127 -19.43 25.94 18.26
C LYS A 127 -20.06 26.14 16.86
N THR A 128 -19.60 25.43 15.86
CA THR A 128 -20.26 25.40 14.57
C THR A 128 -21.37 24.37 14.67
N THR A 129 -22.59 24.85 14.83
CA THR A 129 -23.81 24.07 14.63
C THR A 129 -23.91 23.67 13.16
N THR A 130 -23.88 22.38 12.87
CA THR A 130 -24.26 21.88 11.55
C THR A 130 -25.76 22.06 11.33
N PRO A 131 -26.26 22.15 10.07
CA PRO A 131 -27.69 22.26 9.79
C PRO A 131 -28.56 21.14 10.40
N SER A 132 -27.95 20.04 10.85
CA SER A 132 -28.61 18.93 11.55
C SER A 132 -28.63 19.05 13.07
N GLY A 133 -28.19 20.17 13.65
CA GLY A 133 -28.30 20.44 15.11
C GLY A 133 -27.35 19.65 16.01
N TYR A 134 -26.46 18.82 15.48
CA TYR A 134 -25.50 18.08 16.28
C TYR A 134 -24.18 18.85 16.46
N GLU A 135 -23.76 19.05 17.71
CA GLU A 135 -22.42 19.54 18.03
C GLU A 135 -21.38 18.53 17.53
N GLN A 136 -20.74 18.81 16.42
CA GLN A 136 -19.55 18.09 16.02
C GLN A 136 -18.32 18.67 16.75
N VAL A 137 -18.17 18.34 18.01
CA VAL A 137 -16.86 18.28 18.66
C VAL A 137 -16.20 17.00 18.14
N GLY A 138 -15.66 17.02 16.92
CA GLY A 138 -15.22 15.81 16.26
C GLY A 138 -13.99 16.03 15.39
N GLN A 139 -13.22 14.98 15.29
CA GLN A 139 -12.12 14.89 14.35
C GLN A 139 -12.63 15.18 12.94
N GLY A 140 -12.18 16.28 12.34
CA GLY A 140 -12.52 16.68 10.98
C GLY A 140 -11.99 15.71 9.93
N LYS A 141 -12.22 16.04 8.65
CA LYS A 141 -11.64 15.30 7.51
C LYS A 141 -10.11 15.20 7.65
N VAL A 142 -9.52 14.18 7.05
CA VAL A 142 -8.06 13.98 7.02
C VAL A 142 -7.36 15.26 6.50
N ASN A 143 -6.30 15.66 7.21
CA ASN A 143 -5.45 16.76 6.77
C ASN A 143 -4.62 16.30 5.57
N ARG A 144 -4.93 16.83 4.38
CA ARG A 144 -4.22 16.47 3.14
C ARG A 144 -2.97 17.33 2.88
N ARG A 145 -2.47 18.03 3.89
CA ARG A 145 -1.18 18.73 3.84
C ARG A 145 -0.08 17.69 3.89
N GLY A 146 0.87 17.73 3.01
CA GLY A 146 1.94 16.75 2.90
C GLY A 146 2.01 16.13 1.51
N ASP A 147 2.96 15.22 1.31
CA ASP A 147 3.20 14.64 -0.01
C ASP A 147 2.02 13.78 -0.49
N LYS A 148 1.42 14.19 -1.62
CA LYS A 148 0.25 13.51 -2.20
C LYS A 148 0.59 12.08 -2.65
N MET A 149 1.78 11.91 -3.25
CA MET A 149 2.19 10.61 -3.81
C MET A 149 2.47 9.60 -2.69
N ALA A 150 3.26 10.00 -1.68
CA ALA A 150 3.53 9.13 -0.52
C ALA A 150 2.23 8.73 0.19
N ARG A 151 1.30 9.66 0.35
CA ARG A 151 -0.01 9.36 0.93
C ARG A 151 -0.81 8.37 0.10
N SER A 152 -0.82 8.52 -1.23
CA SER A 152 -1.50 7.58 -2.13
C SER A 152 -0.88 6.19 -2.03
N LEU A 153 0.44 6.09 -2.09
CA LEU A 153 1.16 4.82 -2.02
C LEU A 153 0.94 4.09 -0.69
N ILE A 154 1.00 4.80 0.44
CA ILE A 154 0.78 4.16 1.74
C ILE A 154 -0.68 3.71 1.94
N ILE A 155 -1.65 4.41 1.34
CA ILE A 155 -3.05 3.97 1.31
C ILE A 155 -3.20 2.72 0.45
N GLN A 156 -2.47 2.60 -0.67
CA GLN A 156 -2.45 1.38 -1.49
C GLN A 156 -1.83 0.21 -0.72
N CYS A 157 -0.73 0.43 0.03
CA CYS A 157 -0.17 -0.58 0.93
C CYS A 157 -1.20 -1.05 1.96
N ALA A 158 -1.95 -0.12 2.56
CA ALA A 158 -3.02 -0.45 3.50
C ALA A 158 -4.16 -1.24 2.83
N SER A 159 -4.54 -0.88 1.60
CA SER A 159 -5.53 -1.62 0.82
C SER A 159 -5.06 -3.04 0.51
N SER A 160 -3.82 -3.19 0.06
CA SER A 160 -3.21 -4.51 -0.19
C SER A 160 -3.17 -5.36 1.09
N MET A 161 -2.78 -4.78 2.22
CA MET A 161 -2.78 -5.47 3.51
C MET A 161 -4.20 -5.88 3.93
N TYR A 162 -5.18 -5.00 3.76
CA TYR A 162 -6.58 -5.30 4.06
C TYR A 162 -7.14 -6.43 3.20
N MET A 163 -6.77 -6.49 1.92
CA MET A 163 -7.19 -7.58 1.03
C MET A 163 -6.51 -8.92 1.36
N ASN A 164 -5.28 -8.85 1.87
CA ASN A 164 -4.50 -10.05 2.19
C ASN A 164 -4.82 -10.62 3.59
N PHE A 165 -5.41 -9.84 4.51
CA PHE A 165 -5.64 -10.32 5.88
C PHE A 165 -6.64 -11.48 5.99
N HIS A 166 -7.46 -11.70 4.95
CA HIS A 166 -8.37 -12.85 4.86
C HIS A 166 -7.70 -14.14 4.39
N LYS A 167 -6.47 -14.05 3.87
CA LYS A 167 -5.78 -15.24 3.39
C LYS A 167 -5.31 -16.09 4.56
N ASP A 168 -5.41 -17.39 4.42
CA ASP A 168 -5.05 -18.37 5.47
C ASP A 168 -3.58 -18.26 5.90
N ASN A 169 -2.72 -17.78 5.02
CA ASN A 169 -1.31 -17.57 5.29
C ASN A 169 -0.97 -16.20 5.92
N PHE A 170 -1.96 -15.35 6.21
CA PHE A 170 -1.71 -14.12 6.93
C PHE A 170 -1.53 -14.43 8.42
N PRO A 171 -0.37 -14.07 9.03
CA PRO A 171 -0.09 -14.43 10.41
C PRO A 171 -1.08 -13.84 11.40
N GLU A 172 -1.40 -14.60 12.43
CA GLU A 172 -2.17 -14.09 13.56
C GLU A 172 -1.36 -13.01 14.29
N CYS A 173 -1.92 -11.81 14.38
CA CYS A 173 -1.27 -10.68 15.03
C CYS A 173 -2.29 -9.61 15.45
N ALA A 174 -1.90 -8.75 16.37
CA ALA A 174 -2.77 -7.67 16.85
C ALA A 174 -3.27 -6.72 15.73
N LEU A 175 -2.56 -6.65 14.61
CA LEU A 175 -3.00 -5.88 13.44
C LEU A 175 -4.17 -6.56 12.73
N LYS A 176 -4.14 -7.90 12.61
CA LYS A 176 -5.25 -8.71 12.07
C LYS A 176 -6.50 -8.56 12.94
N ASP A 177 -6.36 -8.70 14.25
CA ASP A 177 -7.46 -8.50 15.20
C ASP A 177 -8.03 -7.08 15.10
N TRP A 178 -7.16 -6.09 14.96
CA TRP A 178 -7.60 -4.71 14.81
C TRP A 178 -8.41 -4.50 13.52
N ILE A 179 -7.98 -5.08 12.40
CA ILE A 179 -8.71 -5.01 11.12
C ILE A 179 -10.09 -5.66 11.30
N GLN A 180 -10.13 -6.86 11.90
CA GLN A 180 -11.39 -7.58 12.14
C GLN A 180 -12.34 -6.74 13.00
N LYS A 181 -11.88 -6.18 14.11
CA LYS A 181 -12.68 -5.27 14.96
C LYS A 181 -13.23 -4.06 14.20
N GLN A 182 -12.48 -3.50 13.24
CA GLN A 182 -13.02 -2.38 12.45
C GLN A 182 -14.13 -2.85 11.50
N LYS A 183 -14.04 -4.07 10.95
CA LYS A 183 -15.08 -4.67 10.09
C LYS A 183 -16.34 -4.99 10.90
N ASP A 184 -16.20 -5.62 12.06
CA ASP A 184 -17.31 -5.97 12.95
C ASP A 184 -18.05 -4.72 13.43
N ALA A 185 -17.34 -3.63 13.60
CA ALA A 185 -17.91 -2.32 13.90
C ALA A 185 -18.54 -1.62 12.69
N HIS A 186 -18.66 -2.30 11.53
CA HIS A 186 -19.24 -1.79 10.29
C HIS A 186 -18.70 -0.42 9.83
N LYS A 187 -17.42 -0.14 10.11
CA LYS A 187 -16.83 1.13 9.69
C LYS A 187 -16.69 1.22 8.18
N PRO A 188 -16.96 2.38 7.57
CA PRO A 188 -16.78 2.58 6.14
C PRO A 188 -15.35 2.23 5.69
N TYR A 189 -15.22 1.52 4.56
CA TYR A 189 -13.95 1.07 3.99
C TYR A 189 -12.87 2.17 3.95
N GLY A 190 -13.22 3.37 3.45
CA GLY A 190 -12.27 4.48 3.37
C GLY A 190 -11.73 4.93 4.73
N LYS A 191 -12.54 4.85 5.80
CA LYS A 191 -12.08 5.16 7.17
C LYS A 191 -11.11 4.09 7.67
N ILE A 192 -11.38 2.81 7.37
CA ILE A 192 -10.49 1.70 7.71
C ILE A 192 -9.15 1.89 7.00
N MET A 193 -9.15 2.17 5.70
CA MET A 193 -7.93 2.35 4.91
C MET A 193 -7.04 3.47 5.43
N VAL A 194 -7.61 4.65 5.72
CA VAL A 194 -6.86 5.78 6.26
C VAL A 194 -6.27 5.45 7.64
N SER A 195 -7.05 4.78 8.49
CA SER A 195 -6.59 4.39 9.82
C SER A 195 -5.49 3.32 9.77
N LEU A 196 -5.61 2.37 8.85
CA LEU A 196 -4.61 1.32 8.60
C LEU A 196 -3.33 1.92 8.01
N ALA A 197 -3.43 2.83 7.05
CA ALA A 197 -2.30 3.57 6.51
C ALA A 197 -1.55 4.36 7.60
N ALA A 198 -2.27 5.02 8.50
CA ALA A 198 -1.66 5.68 9.65
C ALA A 198 -0.98 4.70 10.62
N LYS A 199 -1.51 3.48 10.79
CA LYS A 199 -0.83 2.43 11.57
C LYS A 199 0.44 1.95 10.89
N LEU A 200 0.41 1.71 9.58
CA LEU A 200 1.60 1.32 8.79
C LEU A 200 2.71 2.36 8.93
N LEU A 201 2.40 3.65 8.81
CA LEU A 201 3.40 4.71 9.02
C LEU A 201 3.99 4.69 10.44
N ARG A 202 3.21 4.37 11.47
CA ARG A 202 3.74 4.23 12.83
C ARG A 202 4.66 3.02 12.97
N ILE A 203 4.36 1.92 12.26
CA ILE A 203 5.23 0.73 12.20
C ILE A 203 6.53 1.10 11.49
N ILE A 204 6.46 1.75 10.33
CA ILE A 204 7.65 2.25 9.60
C ILE A 204 8.50 3.15 10.50
N TYR A 205 7.86 4.10 11.20
CA TYR A 205 8.56 4.96 12.15
C TYR A 205 9.28 4.16 13.24
N ALA A 206 8.60 3.16 13.83
CA ALA A 206 9.18 2.35 14.91
C ALA A 206 10.38 1.54 14.40
N VAL A 207 10.25 0.89 13.25
CA VAL A 207 11.33 0.12 12.61
C VAL A 207 12.56 1.00 12.35
N LEU A 208 12.36 2.18 11.77
CA LEU A 208 13.45 3.08 11.43
C LEU A 208 14.06 3.80 12.66
N LYS A 209 13.24 4.17 13.64
CA LYS A 209 13.69 4.90 14.83
C LYS A 209 14.47 4.04 15.80
N HIS A 210 14.05 2.77 15.95
CA HIS A 210 14.66 1.85 16.90
C HIS A 210 15.67 0.90 16.24
N GLY A 211 15.72 0.84 14.90
CA GLY A 211 16.59 -0.08 14.17
C GLY A 211 16.19 -1.56 14.34
N GLU A 212 14.97 -1.83 14.81
CA GLU A 212 14.48 -3.18 15.02
C GLU A 212 13.81 -3.70 13.73
N ALA A 213 14.06 -4.97 13.41
CA ALA A 213 13.36 -5.63 12.32
C ALA A 213 11.85 -5.68 12.56
N PHE A 214 11.07 -5.68 11.47
CA PHE A 214 9.64 -5.86 11.57
C PHE A 214 9.29 -7.21 12.21
N SER A 215 8.37 -7.21 13.17
CA SER A 215 7.82 -8.41 13.79
C SER A 215 6.30 -8.33 13.82
N TYR A 216 5.65 -9.42 13.40
CA TYR A 216 4.19 -9.54 13.48
C TYR A 216 3.67 -9.50 14.91
N GLU A 217 4.43 -10.04 15.87
CA GLU A 217 4.06 -10.04 17.28
C GLU A 217 3.95 -8.63 17.86
N LYS A 218 4.87 -7.73 17.44
CA LYS A 218 4.89 -6.33 17.85
C LYS A 218 3.95 -5.46 17.02
N ALA A 219 3.53 -5.92 15.83
CA ALA A 219 2.72 -5.15 14.91
C ALA A 219 1.31 -4.91 15.47
N GLY A 220 0.95 -3.65 15.64
CA GLY A 220 -0.37 -3.25 16.12
C GLY A 220 -0.52 -3.18 17.64
N ILE A 221 0.50 -3.51 18.43
CA ILE A 221 0.48 -3.38 19.89
C ILE A 221 0.75 -1.90 20.27
N SER A 222 -0.04 -1.36 21.20
CA SER A 222 0.19 0.00 21.71
C SER A 222 1.45 0.02 22.60
N ARG A 223 2.11 1.20 22.71
CA ARG A 223 3.29 1.35 23.57
C ARG A 223 3.06 0.92 25.02
N SER A 224 1.87 1.19 25.57
CA SER A 224 1.50 0.77 26.91
C SER A 224 1.38 -0.74 27.06
N ALA A 225 0.79 -1.42 26.07
CA ALA A 225 0.69 -2.87 26.05
C ALA A 225 2.06 -3.53 25.85
N LEU A 226 2.92 -2.96 24.98
CA LEU A 226 4.29 -3.45 24.78
C LEU A 226 5.13 -3.30 26.06
N ALA A 227 5.02 -2.17 26.76
CA ALA A 227 5.73 -1.96 28.01
C ALA A 227 5.26 -2.90 29.14
N ALA A 228 4.01 -3.36 29.11
CA ALA A 228 3.52 -4.37 30.03
C ALA A 228 4.09 -5.76 29.71
N LEU A 229 4.15 -6.13 28.43
CA LEU A 229 4.70 -7.43 27.96
C LEU A 229 6.22 -7.57 28.17
N LEU A 230 6.96 -6.46 28.30
CA LEU A 230 8.42 -6.49 28.53
C LEU A 230 8.78 -6.42 30.01
N ARG A 231 7.81 -6.39 30.92
CA ARG A 231 8.02 -6.38 32.39
C ARG A 231 7.86 -7.75 33.04
N ASP A 232 7.34 -8.73 32.29
CA ASP A 232 7.25 -10.14 32.65
C ASP A 232 8.43 -10.91 32.04
#